data_3a782337df198932814230f195843429
#
_entry.id   3a782337df198932814230f195843429
#
_cell.length_a   1.000
_cell.length_b   1.000
_cell.length_c   1.000
_cell.angle_alpha   90.00
_cell.angle_beta   90.00
_cell.angle_gamma   90.00
#
_symmetry.space_group_name_H-M   'P 1'
#
loop_
_entity.id
_entity.type
_entity.pdbx_description
1 polymer ?
#
loop_
_entity_poly.entity_id
_entity_poly.type
_entity_poly.pdbx_seq_one_letter_code
_entity_poly.pdbx_strand_id
1 'polypeptide(L)'
;MASYIDKVLIAGERVVYQARLSLWPFTGWILLGVVTLPIVIGLIILLWVWMRYASTELAITNKRIIVKFGFINRSTVELNLARVESLQVHQSLFGRMFDYGSILISGAGSPQAPVPGIAHPLEFRKFFMEATDATQSLRAMAS
;
A
#
# COMPACT_ATOMS: atom_id res chain seq x y z
N MET A 1 -15.63 -39.08 23.60
CA MET A 1 -15.40 -38.33 24.86
C MET A 1 -16.47 -38.73 25.86
N ALA A 2 -16.08 -39.17 27.05
CA ALA A 2 -17.03 -39.38 28.13
C ALA A 2 -17.66 -38.04 28.51
N SER A 3 -18.96 -37.94 28.41
CA SER A 3 -19.70 -36.74 28.83
C SER A 3 -19.52 -36.51 30.33
N TYR A 4 -19.58 -35.26 30.78
CA TYR A 4 -19.58 -34.94 32.21
C TYR A 4 -20.65 -35.73 32.97
N ILE A 5 -21.78 -35.98 32.34
CA ILE A 5 -22.88 -36.76 32.87
C ILE A 5 -22.44 -38.19 33.21
N ASP A 6 -21.62 -38.81 32.34
CA ASP A 6 -21.11 -40.18 32.56
C ASP A 6 -20.20 -40.29 33.80
N LYS A 7 -19.56 -39.18 34.19
CA LYS A 7 -18.67 -39.10 35.35
C LYS A 7 -19.39 -38.90 36.67
N VAL A 8 -20.64 -38.47 36.63
CA VAL A 8 -21.44 -38.09 37.82
C VAL A 8 -22.53 -39.16 38.11
N LEU A 9 -22.69 -40.12 37.20
CA LEU A 9 -23.66 -41.20 37.39
C LEU A 9 -23.35 -42.10 38.61
N ILE A 10 -24.36 -42.34 39.43
CA ILE A 10 -24.29 -43.22 40.58
C ILE A 10 -24.47 -44.66 40.12
N ALA A 11 -23.95 -45.63 40.89
CA ALA A 11 -24.07 -47.06 40.59
C ALA A 11 -25.56 -47.49 40.39
N GLY A 12 -25.88 -48.03 39.20
CA GLY A 12 -27.23 -48.41 38.78
C GLY A 12 -28.02 -47.33 38.04
N GLU A 13 -27.50 -46.13 37.91
CA GLU A 13 -28.13 -45.03 37.18
C GLU A 13 -27.81 -45.12 35.67
N ARG A 14 -28.81 -44.90 34.83
CA ARG A 14 -28.68 -44.86 33.38
C ARG A 14 -29.20 -43.56 32.82
N VAL A 15 -28.49 -43.00 31.83
CA VAL A 15 -29.00 -41.87 31.05
C VAL A 15 -30.12 -42.34 30.16
N VAL A 16 -31.33 -41.86 30.39
CA VAL A 16 -32.52 -42.19 29.60
C VAL A 16 -32.59 -41.35 28.34
N TYR A 17 -32.18 -40.10 28.43
CA TYR A 17 -32.14 -39.17 27.33
C TYR A 17 -31.09 -38.09 27.57
N GLN A 18 -30.29 -37.78 26.54
CA GLN A 18 -29.33 -36.70 26.59
C GLN A 18 -29.68 -35.65 25.53
N ALA A 19 -30.06 -34.48 25.96
CA ALA A 19 -30.35 -33.37 25.08
C ALA A 19 -29.09 -32.79 24.49
N ARG A 20 -29.13 -32.43 23.24
CA ARG A 20 -28.05 -31.71 22.56
C ARG A 20 -28.47 -30.27 22.30
N LEU A 21 -27.53 -29.38 22.42
CA LEU A 21 -27.75 -27.96 22.09
C LEU A 21 -27.94 -27.80 20.59
N SER A 22 -28.95 -27.06 20.18
CA SER A 22 -29.19 -26.75 18.77
C SER A 22 -28.44 -25.46 18.41
N LEU A 23 -27.91 -25.41 17.20
CA LEU A 23 -27.32 -24.19 16.65
C LEU A 23 -28.37 -23.20 16.13
N TRP A 24 -29.62 -23.63 16.01
CA TRP A 24 -30.70 -22.79 15.48
C TRP A 24 -30.89 -21.45 16.21
N PRO A 25 -30.85 -21.38 17.55
CA PRO A 25 -30.96 -20.10 18.26
C PRO A 25 -29.81 -19.12 17.94
N PHE A 26 -28.65 -19.63 17.52
CA PHE A 26 -27.46 -18.82 17.19
C PHE A 26 -27.37 -18.46 15.73
N THR A 27 -28.28 -18.91 14.88
CA THR A 27 -28.27 -18.68 13.43
C THR A 27 -28.22 -17.18 13.10
N GLY A 28 -28.96 -16.35 13.82
CA GLY A 28 -28.95 -14.88 13.64
C GLY A 28 -27.58 -14.27 13.90
N TRP A 29 -26.88 -14.69 14.94
CA TRP A 29 -25.54 -14.22 15.29
C TRP A 29 -24.49 -14.71 14.30
N ILE A 30 -24.61 -15.95 13.82
CA ILE A 30 -23.72 -16.52 12.79
C ILE A 30 -23.87 -15.75 11.49
N LEU A 31 -25.10 -15.48 11.04
CA LEU A 31 -25.38 -14.68 9.86
C LEU A 31 -24.82 -13.26 9.98
N LEU A 32 -25.02 -12.61 11.11
CA LEU A 32 -24.48 -11.29 11.37
C LEU A 32 -22.95 -11.29 11.28
N GLY A 33 -22.28 -12.28 11.86
CA GLY A 33 -20.82 -12.43 11.79
C GLY A 33 -20.31 -12.63 10.37
N VAL A 34 -20.98 -13.47 9.58
CA VAL A 34 -20.60 -13.71 8.18
C VAL A 34 -20.80 -12.47 7.31
N VAL A 35 -21.85 -11.70 7.50
CA VAL A 35 -22.13 -10.48 6.75
C VAL A 35 -21.16 -9.35 7.10
N THR A 36 -20.76 -9.24 8.37
CA THR A 36 -19.84 -8.18 8.81
C THR A 36 -18.38 -8.43 8.45
N LEU A 37 -17.96 -9.68 8.26
CA LEU A 37 -16.58 -10.04 7.88
C LEU A 37 -16.06 -9.26 6.65
N PRO A 38 -16.73 -9.25 5.50
CA PRO A 38 -16.25 -8.54 4.33
C PRO A 38 -16.20 -7.02 4.53
N ILE A 39 -17.07 -6.46 5.36
CA ILE A 39 -17.09 -5.02 5.69
C ILE A 39 -15.83 -4.65 6.49
N VAL A 40 -15.46 -5.44 7.50
CA VAL A 40 -14.27 -5.23 8.31
C VAL A 40 -13.00 -5.36 7.47
N ILE A 41 -12.91 -6.38 6.62
CA ILE A 41 -11.78 -6.58 5.71
C ILE A 41 -11.67 -5.42 4.72
N GLY A 42 -12.79 -4.99 4.15
CA GLY A 42 -12.85 -3.84 3.25
C GLY A 42 -12.34 -2.54 3.92
N LEU A 43 -12.73 -2.30 5.17
CA LEU A 43 -12.28 -1.15 5.94
C LEU A 43 -10.76 -1.17 6.18
N ILE A 44 -10.20 -2.33 6.51
CA ILE A 44 -8.75 -2.51 6.70
C ILE A 44 -7.99 -2.22 5.40
N ILE A 45 -8.48 -2.72 4.27
CA ILE A 45 -7.88 -2.48 2.95
C ILE A 45 -7.90 -1.00 2.60
N LEU A 46 -9.03 -0.32 2.81
CA LEU A 46 -9.15 1.12 2.57
C LEU A 46 -8.21 1.95 3.45
N LEU A 47 -8.09 1.59 4.72
CA LEU A 47 -7.16 2.24 5.63
C LEU A 47 -5.70 2.05 5.18
N TRP A 48 -5.34 0.85 4.74
CA TRP A 48 -4.01 0.55 4.21
C TRP A 48 -3.70 1.35 2.95
N VAL A 49 -4.64 1.42 2.00
CA VAL A 49 -4.52 2.23 0.77
C VAL A 49 -4.36 3.71 1.11
N TRP A 50 -5.17 4.22 2.03
CA TRP A 50 -5.06 5.61 2.48
C TRP A 50 -3.71 5.93 3.11
N MET A 51 -3.20 5.04 3.97
CA MET A 51 -1.87 5.18 4.56
C MET A 51 -0.77 5.21 3.49
N ARG A 52 -0.84 4.34 2.50
CA ARG A 52 0.12 4.31 1.38
C ARG A 52 0.05 5.59 0.56
N TYR A 53 -1.15 6.06 0.26
CA TYR A 53 -1.35 7.30 -0.50
C TYR A 53 -0.78 8.51 0.23
N ALA A 54 -1.06 8.65 1.52
CA ALA A 54 -0.61 9.78 2.33
C ALA A 54 0.89 9.77 2.65
N SER A 55 1.57 8.62 2.49
CA SER A 55 2.97 8.45 2.93
C SER A 55 4.00 8.66 1.84
N THR A 56 3.60 8.78 0.59
CA THR A 56 4.52 8.92 -0.55
C THR A 56 4.45 10.33 -1.10
N GLU A 57 5.57 11.01 -1.03
CA GLU A 57 5.73 12.36 -1.59
C GLU A 57 6.88 12.37 -2.59
N LEU A 58 6.66 12.99 -3.72
CA LEU A 58 7.65 13.19 -4.78
C LEU A 58 7.67 14.65 -5.19
N ALA A 59 8.81 15.28 -5.09
CA ALA A 59 8.96 16.68 -5.46
C ALA A 59 10.22 16.90 -6.30
N ILE A 60 10.10 17.78 -7.29
CA ILE A 60 11.23 18.32 -8.04
C ILE A 60 11.48 19.74 -7.56
N THR A 61 12.72 20.00 -7.18
CA THR A 61 13.19 21.36 -6.89
C THR A 61 14.14 21.83 -7.99
N ASN A 62 14.53 23.07 -7.95
CA ASN A 62 15.51 23.60 -8.89
C ASN A 62 16.94 23.02 -8.73
N LYS A 63 17.18 22.21 -7.67
CA LYS A 63 18.50 21.64 -7.35
C LYS A 63 18.51 20.13 -7.23
N ARG A 64 17.41 19.54 -6.76
CA ARG A 64 17.33 18.11 -6.44
C ARG A 64 15.92 17.55 -6.63
N ILE A 65 15.83 16.22 -6.75
CA ILE A 65 14.60 15.47 -6.64
C ILE A 65 14.54 14.88 -5.24
N ILE A 66 13.43 15.04 -4.57
CA ILE A 66 13.18 14.51 -3.23
C ILE A 66 12.06 13.49 -3.31
N VAL A 67 12.37 12.26 -2.92
CA VAL A 67 11.41 11.16 -2.85
C VAL A 67 11.30 10.71 -1.40
N LYS A 68 10.12 10.79 -0.85
CA LYS A 68 9.85 10.36 0.52
C LYS A 68 8.89 9.18 0.51
N PHE A 69 9.26 8.12 1.19
CA PHE A 69 8.48 6.91 1.36
C PHE A 69 8.20 6.63 2.84
N GLY A 70 7.09 5.97 3.08
CA GLY A 70 6.78 5.30 4.34
C GLY A 70 6.14 6.18 5.40
N PHE A 71 5.23 5.58 6.14
CA PHE A 71 4.50 6.22 7.23
C PHE A 71 5.20 5.99 8.58
N ILE A 72 5.55 4.75 8.88
CA ILE A 72 6.20 4.35 10.14
C ILE A 72 7.71 4.44 10.00
N ASN A 73 8.25 3.87 8.92
CA ASN A 73 9.68 3.90 8.61
C ASN A 73 9.92 4.85 7.45
N ARG A 74 10.26 6.08 7.74
CA ARG A 74 10.47 7.13 6.75
C ARG A 74 11.81 6.94 6.06
N SER A 75 11.78 6.75 4.75
CA SER A 75 12.96 6.73 3.90
C SER A 75 12.89 7.90 2.93
N THR A 76 13.90 8.72 2.94
CA THR A 76 14.01 9.85 2.01
C THR A 76 15.19 9.61 1.09
N VAL A 77 14.94 9.65 -0.21
CA VAL A 77 15.97 9.58 -1.24
C VAL A 77 16.06 10.94 -1.91
N GLU A 78 17.24 11.53 -1.88
CA GLU A 78 17.53 12.80 -2.54
C GLU A 78 18.52 12.60 -3.67
N LEU A 79 18.15 13.03 -4.86
CA LEU A 79 18.95 12.93 -6.05
C LEU A 79 19.22 14.33 -6.61
N ASN A 80 20.49 14.69 -6.70
CA ASN A 80 20.88 15.96 -7.33
C ASN A 80 20.51 15.93 -8.82
N LEU A 81 19.80 16.95 -9.29
CA LEU A 81 19.37 17.07 -10.68
C LEU A 81 20.52 16.92 -11.68
N ALA A 82 21.69 17.40 -11.31
CA ALA A 82 22.89 17.33 -12.12
C ALA A 82 23.49 15.93 -12.24
N ARG A 83 23.12 15.02 -11.34
CA ARG A 83 23.61 13.64 -11.31
C ARG A 83 22.58 12.61 -11.80
N VAL A 84 21.40 13.07 -12.17
CA VAL A 84 20.38 12.17 -12.76
C VAL A 84 20.77 11.88 -14.20
N GLU A 85 20.97 10.61 -14.50
CA GLU A 85 21.36 10.14 -15.84
C GLU A 85 20.14 9.76 -16.67
N SER A 86 19.13 9.16 -16.05
CA SER A 86 17.92 8.76 -16.75
C SER A 86 16.67 8.83 -15.89
N LEU A 87 15.57 9.12 -16.53
CA LEU A 87 14.23 9.06 -15.97
C LEU A 87 13.34 8.24 -16.91
N GLN A 88 12.83 7.13 -16.41
CA GLN A 88 11.95 6.23 -17.15
C GLN A 88 10.54 6.28 -16.59
N VAL A 89 9.57 6.33 -17.47
CA VAL A 89 8.14 6.28 -17.12
C VAL A 89 7.56 4.95 -17.61
N HIS A 90 6.98 4.20 -16.72
CA HIS A 90 6.28 2.97 -17.01
C HIS A 90 4.78 3.11 -16.75
N GLN A 91 3.99 2.96 -17.79
CA GLN A 91 2.52 2.96 -17.71
C GLN A 91 1.96 1.66 -18.27
N SER A 92 1.14 0.97 -17.48
CA SER A 92 0.31 -0.13 -17.96
C SER A 92 -0.85 0.38 -18.82
N LEU A 93 -1.63 -0.54 -19.41
CA LEU A 93 -2.85 -0.15 -20.15
C LEU A 93 -3.82 0.64 -19.27
N PHE A 94 -4.06 0.18 -18.04
CA PHE A 94 -4.87 0.91 -17.06
C PHE A 94 -4.21 2.23 -16.63
N GLY A 95 -2.89 2.26 -16.52
CA GLY A 95 -2.14 3.47 -16.24
C GLY A 95 -2.32 4.55 -17.29
N ARG A 96 -2.40 4.17 -18.56
CA ARG A 96 -2.69 5.10 -19.67
C ARG A 96 -4.12 5.62 -19.65
N MET A 97 -5.09 4.75 -19.30
CA MET A 97 -6.49 5.15 -19.19
C MET A 97 -6.74 6.13 -18.04
N PHE A 98 -6.13 5.91 -16.90
CA PHE A 98 -6.33 6.69 -15.69
C PHE A 98 -5.22 7.69 -15.39
N ASP A 99 -4.27 7.83 -16.29
CA ASP A 99 -3.14 8.77 -16.21
C ASP A 99 -2.32 8.62 -14.91
N TYR A 100 -1.86 7.41 -14.65
CA TYR A 100 -0.91 7.10 -13.59
C TYR A 100 0.17 6.14 -14.08
N GLY A 101 1.26 6.06 -13.37
CA GLY A 101 2.34 5.13 -13.67
C GLY A 101 3.43 5.14 -12.64
N SER A 102 4.48 4.37 -12.88
CA SER A 102 5.68 4.37 -12.06
C SER A 102 6.81 5.15 -12.75
N ILE A 103 7.62 5.81 -11.94
CA ILE A 103 8.79 6.55 -12.38
C ILE A 103 10.02 5.88 -11.80
N LEU A 104 10.98 5.56 -12.66
CA LEU A 104 12.29 5.04 -12.27
C LEU A 104 13.34 6.12 -12.53
N ILE A 105 14.00 6.55 -11.46
CA ILE A 105 15.06 7.57 -11.53
C ILE A 105 16.40 6.89 -11.27
N SER A 106 17.33 7.09 -12.17
CA SER A 106 18.69 6.56 -12.06
C SER A 106 19.70 7.68 -12.15
N GLY A 107 20.73 7.63 -11.33
CA GLY A 107 21.80 8.62 -11.32
C GLY A 107 23.15 8.02 -10.99
N ALA A 108 24.22 8.72 -11.34
CA ALA A 108 25.59 8.29 -11.08
C ALA A 108 25.85 8.14 -9.57
N GLY A 109 26.21 6.94 -9.16
CA GLY A 109 26.51 6.61 -7.76
C GLY A 109 25.32 6.57 -6.82
N SER A 110 24.10 6.63 -7.36
CA SER A 110 22.87 6.58 -6.58
C SER A 110 22.08 5.33 -6.92
N PRO A 111 21.47 4.68 -5.93
CA PRO A 111 20.58 3.55 -6.20
C PRO A 111 19.37 4.00 -7.02
N GLN A 112 18.86 3.11 -7.83
CA GLN A 112 17.60 3.35 -8.54
C GLN A 112 16.47 3.49 -7.52
N ALA A 113 15.69 4.54 -7.65
CA ALA A 113 14.54 4.79 -6.79
C ALA A 113 13.24 4.67 -7.60
N PRO A 114 12.64 3.46 -7.68
CA PRO A 114 11.36 3.31 -8.33
C PRO A 114 10.25 3.90 -7.45
N VAL A 115 9.46 4.78 -8.01
CA VAL A 115 8.32 5.41 -7.33
C VAL A 115 7.04 4.97 -8.02
N PRO A 116 6.28 4.06 -7.43
CA PRO A 116 5.03 3.58 -8.02
C PRO A 116 3.85 4.52 -7.77
N GLY A 117 2.84 4.45 -8.61
CA GLY A 117 1.55 5.09 -8.41
C GLY A 117 1.56 6.63 -8.52
N ILE A 118 2.43 7.18 -9.33
CA ILE A 118 2.48 8.62 -9.57
C ILE A 118 1.39 9.03 -10.56
N ALA A 119 0.62 10.04 -10.18
CA ALA A 119 -0.35 10.67 -11.07
C ALA A 119 0.37 11.56 -12.09
N HIS A 120 -0.14 11.59 -13.32
CA HIS A 120 0.41 12.40 -14.41
C HIS A 120 1.93 12.21 -14.64
N PRO A 121 2.42 10.98 -14.84
CA PRO A 121 3.85 10.71 -14.89
C PRO A 121 4.54 11.36 -16.10
N LEU A 122 3.83 11.58 -17.20
CA LEU A 122 4.36 12.26 -18.37
C LEU A 122 4.53 13.76 -18.14
N GLU A 123 3.65 14.39 -17.38
CA GLU A 123 3.82 15.78 -16.94
C GLU A 123 5.03 15.91 -16.01
N PHE A 124 5.17 14.98 -15.08
CA PHE A 124 6.35 14.95 -14.22
C PHE A 124 7.64 14.88 -15.03
N ARG A 125 7.69 14.03 -16.04
CA ARG A 125 8.83 13.92 -16.95
C ARG A 125 9.10 15.24 -17.68
N LYS A 126 8.06 15.94 -18.14
CA LYS A 126 8.18 17.24 -18.79
C LYS A 126 8.83 18.27 -17.87
N PHE A 127 8.30 18.45 -16.66
CA PHE A 127 8.86 19.36 -15.66
C PHE A 127 10.29 18.99 -15.26
N PHE A 128 10.59 17.70 -15.19
CA PHE A 128 11.95 17.22 -14.94
C PHE A 128 12.92 17.66 -16.04
N MET A 129 12.54 17.50 -17.31
CA MET A 129 13.36 17.94 -18.44
C MET A 129 13.57 19.46 -18.43
N GLU A 130 12.52 20.23 -18.22
CA GLU A 130 12.60 21.70 -18.12
C GLU A 130 13.54 22.13 -16.98
N ALA A 131 13.44 21.50 -15.82
CA ALA A 131 14.32 21.80 -14.67
C ALA A 131 15.78 21.43 -14.96
N THR A 132 16.02 20.34 -15.66
CA THR A 132 17.36 19.88 -16.04
C THR A 132 18.00 20.84 -17.05
N ASP A 133 17.25 21.25 -18.07
CA ASP A 133 17.70 22.19 -19.09
C ASP A 133 18.03 23.57 -18.49
N ALA A 134 17.18 24.06 -17.59
CA ALA A 134 17.42 25.30 -16.86
C ALA A 134 18.71 25.23 -16.03
N THR A 135 18.95 24.12 -15.36
CA THR A 135 20.15 23.90 -14.55
C THR A 135 21.43 23.86 -15.43
N GLN A 136 21.35 23.20 -16.58
CA GLN A 136 22.46 23.12 -17.52
C GLN A 136 22.78 24.50 -18.14
N SER A 137 21.74 25.25 -18.49
CA SER A 137 21.89 26.60 -19.04
C SER A 137 22.56 27.55 -18.04
N LEU A 138 22.16 27.51 -16.78
CA LEU A 138 22.78 28.30 -15.71
C LEU A 138 24.28 27.94 -15.51
N ARG A 139 24.63 26.66 -15.62
CA ARG A 139 26.03 26.22 -15.53
C ARG A 139 26.85 26.69 -16.72
N ALA A 140 26.28 26.63 -17.91
CA ALA A 140 26.96 27.11 -19.11
C ALA A 140 27.22 28.63 -19.06
N MET A 141 26.32 29.39 -18.43
CA MET A 141 26.52 30.83 -18.21
C MET A 141 27.53 31.16 -17.11
N ALA A 142 27.70 30.27 -16.14
CA ALA A 142 28.64 30.45 -15.02
C ALA A 142 30.07 30.01 -15.34
N SER A 143 30.27 29.29 -16.42
CA SER A 143 31.59 28.90 -16.92
C SER A 143 32.06 29.88 -18.00
#